data_6116abbf673874bc961bea22a57ff8b9
#
_entry.id   6116abbf673874bc961bea22a57ff8b9
#
_cell.length_a   1.000
_cell.length_b   1.000
_cell.length_c   1.000
_cell.angle_alpha   90.00
_cell.angle_beta   90.00
_cell.angle_gamma   90.00
#
_symmetry.space_group_name_H-M   'P 1'
#
loop_
_entity.id
_entity.type
_entity.pdbx_description
1 polymer ?
#
loop_
_entity_poly.entity_id
_entity_poly.type
_entity_poly.pdbx_seq_one_letter_code
_entity_poly.pdbx_strand_id
1 'polypeptide(L)'
;LNEVRVLLIEATSHVMATYPDGLRKATMDLLQSKNVEILLNTRLTNYNGERITLADGSEIDTYTVIWTAGVRSAELTDRLGVQQATARRVRVESTLQLPQHPEVFVIGDSAYVEDEQGQPLPMLATVAQQQAKVAAKNIQKILSGKSPEPFHYKDPGLLATIGRNAAVARIWGLSFSGFIAWVIWVVLHIYRLIGFRNRLVVLINWAWDYFFYDNQVRLITRE
;
A
#
# COMPACT_ATOMS: atom_id res chain seq x y z
N LEU A 1 -20.63 16.12 -15.84
CA LEU A 1 -19.29 15.57 -15.52
C LEU A 1 -18.19 16.08 -16.46
N ASN A 2 -18.51 16.83 -17.51
CA ASN A 2 -17.52 17.35 -18.47
C ASN A 2 -16.65 18.49 -17.92
N GLU A 3 -16.87 18.92 -16.68
CA GLU A 3 -16.15 20.01 -16.02
C GLU A 3 -15.16 19.54 -14.95
N VAL A 4 -15.16 18.24 -14.62
CA VAL A 4 -14.25 17.71 -13.62
C VAL A 4 -12.96 17.22 -14.27
N ARG A 5 -11.86 17.85 -13.89
CA ARG A 5 -10.50 17.51 -14.28
C ARG A 5 -9.84 16.71 -13.14
N VAL A 6 -9.31 15.53 -13.44
CA VAL A 6 -8.58 14.71 -12.46
C VAL A 6 -7.12 14.64 -12.85
N LEU A 7 -6.24 15.13 -11.98
CA LEU A 7 -4.80 15.11 -12.18
C LEU A 7 -4.13 14.15 -11.21
N LEU A 8 -3.27 13.29 -11.73
CA LEU A 8 -2.32 12.50 -10.95
C LEU A 8 -0.95 13.14 -11.05
N ILE A 9 -0.42 13.61 -9.93
CA ILE A 9 0.90 14.24 -9.85
C ILE A 9 1.86 13.25 -9.20
N GLU A 10 2.92 12.90 -9.92
CA GLU A 10 3.94 11.93 -9.48
C GLU A 10 5.33 12.55 -9.58
N ALA A 11 6.06 12.52 -8.48
CA ALA A 11 7.39 13.13 -8.39
C ALA A 11 8.48 12.36 -9.16
N THR A 12 8.24 11.08 -9.41
CA THR A 12 9.16 10.21 -10.16
C THR A 12 8.82 10.16 -11.65
N SER A 13 9.68 9.51 -12.43
CA SER A 13 9.50 9.36 -13.88
C SER A 13 8.42 8.34 -14.28
N HIS A 14 7.86 7.61 -13.31
CA HIS A 14 6.91 6.53 -13.60
C HIS A 14 5.85 6.42 -12.51
N VAL A 15 4.60 6.21 -12.89
CA VAL A 15 3.60 5.66 -11.97
C VAL A 15 3.96 4.21 -11.64
N MET A 16 3.68 3.76 -10.41
CA MET A 16 3.92 2.37 -10.00
C MET A 16 5.39 1.95 -10.18
N ALA A 17 6.35 2.75 -9.73
CA ALA A 17 7.78 2.56 -9.97
C ALA A 17 8.34 1.17 -9.64
N THR A 18 7.73 0.43 -8.69
CA THR A 18 8.12 -0.93 -8.30
C THR A 18 7.62 -2.04 -9.25
N TYR A 19 6.77 -1.69 -10.22
CA TYR A 19 6.22 -2.64 -11.17
C TYR A 19 7.07 -2.73 -12.44
N PRO A 20 7.06 -3.88 -13.15
CA PRO A 20 7.72 -4.02 -14.46
C PRO A 20 7.20 -3.02 -15.49
N ASP A 21 8.03 -2.68 -16.48
CA ASP A 21 7.73 -1.69 -17.51
C ASP A 21 6.40 -1.93 -18.23
N GLY A 22 6.11 -3.18 -18.60
CA GLY A 22 4.85 -3.52 -19.23
C GLY A 22 3.61 -3.22 -18.39
N LEU A 23 3.71 -3.41 -17.07
CA LEU A 23 2.61 -3.08 -16.14
C LEU A 23 2.54 -1.57 -15.84
N ARG A 24 3.68 -0.88 -15.79
CA ARG A 24 3.71 0.60 -15.70
C ARG A 24 3.02 1.24 -16.90
N LYS A 25 3.37 0.75 -18.12
CA LYS A 25 2.71 1.20 -19.34
C LYS A 25 1.21 0.91 -19.33
N ALA A 26 0.81 -0.31 -19.00
CA ALA A 26 -0.62 -0.67 -18.89
C ALA A 26 -1.37 0.20 -17.87
N THR A 27 -0.73 0.57 -16.74
CA THR A 27 -1.31 1.50 -15.77
C THR A 27 -1.52 2.89 -16.37
N MET A 28 -0.54 3.42 -17.09
CA MET A 28 -0.66 4.71 -17.79
C MET A 28 -1.82 4.69 -18.78
N ASP A 29 -1.88 3.69 -19.64
CA ASP A 29 -2.94 3.54 -20.66
C ASP A 29 -4.34 3.44 -20.00
N LEU A 30 -4.45 2.68 -18.89
CA LEU A 30 -5.70 2.55 -18.12
C LEU A 30 -6.13 3.87 -17.44
N LEU A 31 -5.21 4.62 -16.87
CA LEU A 31 -5.51 5.92 -16.25
C LEU A 31 -5.95 6.94 -17.31
N GLN A 32 -5.24 7.03 -18.42
CA GLN A 32 -5.58 7.91 -19.53
C GLN A 32 -6.93 7.56 -20.16
N SER A 33 -7.26 6.27 -20.29
CA SER A 33 -8.59 5.83 -20.76
C SER A 33 -9.74 6.23 -19.85
N LYS A 34 -9.43 6.61 -18.60
CA LYS A 34 -10.37 7.14 -17.60
C LYS A 34 -10.35 8.68 -17.50
N ASN A 35 -9.72 9.36 -18.47
CA ASN A 35 -9.55 10.81 -18.50
C ASN A 35 -8.77 11.37 -17.30
N VAL A 36 -7.82 10.59 -16.75
CA VAL A 36 -6.88 11.09 -15.75
C VAL A 36 -5.67 11.69 -16.47
N GLU A 37 -5.40 12.95 -16.21
CA GLU A 37 -4.19 13.63 -16.66
C GLU A 37 -3.04 13.25 -15.73
N ILE A 38 -1.86 12.91 -16.29
CA ILE A 38 -0.73 12.42 -15.50
C ILE A 38 0.46 13.35 -15.70
N LEU A 39 0.93 13.93 -14.60
CA LEU A 39 2.10 14.78 -14.52
C LEU A 39 3.23 14.03 -13.82
N LEU A 40 4.17 13.49 -14.61
CA LEU A 40 5.37 12.82 -14.11
C LEU A 40 6.51 13.81 -13.87
N ASN A 41 7.52 13.41 -13.08
CA ASN A 41 8.64 14.25 -12.68
C ASN A 41 8.18 15.58 -12.06
N THR A 42 6.99 15.59 -11.49
CA THR A 42 6.34 16.78 -10.97
C THR A 42 6.12 16.63 -9.47
N ARG A 43 6.69 17.54 -8.70
CA ARG A 43 6.56 17.54 -7.24
C ARG A 43 5.66 18.68 -6.80
N LEU A 44 4.64 18.36 -5.99
CA LEU A 44 3.84 19.34 -5.29
C LEU A 44 4.63 19.84 -4.07
N THR A 45 4.74 21.16 -3.90
CA THR A 45 5.48 21.79 -2.80
C THR A 45 4.57 22.47 -1.79
N ASN A 46 3.41 22.98 -2.21
CA ASN A 46 2.49 23.69 -1.34
C ASN A 46 1.04 23.54 -1.80
N TYR A 47 0.11 23.64 -0.85
CA TYR A 47 -1.33 23.76 -1.06
C TYR A 47 -1.92 24.72 -0.03
N ASN A 48 -2.61 25.75 -0.51
CA ASN A 48 -3.19 26.81 0.34
C ASN A 48 -4.71 26.69 0.56
N GLY A 49 -5.35 25.62 0.04
CA GLY A 49 -6.79 25.39 0.11
C GLY A 49 -7.54 25.68 -1.20
N GLU A 50 -6.94 26.46 -2.10
CA GLU A 50 -7.54 26.84 -3.39
C GLU A 50 -6.61 26.56 -4.58
N ARG A 51 -5.30 26.42 -4.30
CA ARG A 51 -4.27 26.28 -5.32
C ARG A 51 -3.11 25.43 -4.83
N ILE A 52 -2.59 24.58 -5.70
CA ILE A 52 -1.34 23.86 -5.48
C ILE A 52 -0.19 24.61 -6.18
N THR A 53 1.01 24.56 -5.59
CA THR A 53 2.26 25.05 -6.17
C THR A 53 3.17 23.87 -6.45
N LEU A 54 3.73 23.82 -7.64
CA LEU A 54 4.68 22.79 -8.08
C LEU A 54 6.12 23.24 -7.86
N ALA A 55 7.07 22.31 -7.93
CA ALA A 55 8.49 22.59 -7.66
C ALA A 55 9.14 23.52 -8.70
N ASP A 56 8.60 23.61 -9.90
CA ASP A 56 9.02 24.54 -10.95
C ASP A 56 8.43 25.95 -10.80
N GLY A 57 7.62 26.18 -9.74
CA GLY A 57 6.95 27.44 -9.48
C GLY A 57 5.61 27.61 -10.19
N SER A 58 5.19 26.67 -11.02
CA SER A 58 3.86 26.70 -11.64
C SER A 58 2.76 26.42 -10.62
N GLU A 59 1.56 26.91 -10.91
CA GLU A 59 0.42 26.80 -10.02
C GLU A 59 -0.80 26.21 -10.74
N ILE A 60 -1.61 25.43 -10.02
CA ILE A 60 -2.85 24.85 -10.52
C ILE A 60 -3.96 25.14 -9.53
N ASP A 61 -5.05 25.75 -10.00
CA ASP A 61 -6.24 26.01 -9.16
C ASP A 61 -6.98 24.73 -8.90
N THR A 62 -7.24 24.42 -7.63
CA THR A 62 -8.02 23.28 -7.18
C THR A 62 -8.46 23.43 -5.74
N TYR A 63 -9.71 23.06 -5.45
CA TYR A 63 -10.26 23.01 -4.09
C TYR A 63 -10.13 21.60 -3.45
N THR A 64 -9.71 20.60 -4.22
CA THR A 64 -9.61 19.22 -3.72
C THR A 64 -8.25 18.64 -4.01
N VAL A 65 -7.53 18.31 -2.96
CA VAL A 65 -6.26 17.59 -3.03
C VAL A 65 -6.36 16.32 -2.21
N ILE A 66 -6.10 15.17 -2.85
CA ILE A 66 -6.03 13.87 -2.20
C ILE A 66 -4.56 13.48 -2.09
N TRP A 67 -4.00 13.62 -0.90
CA TRP A 67 -2.61 13.27 -0.65
C TRP A 67 -2.47 11.79 -0.34
N THR A 68 -1.92 11.04 -1.29
CA THR A 68 -1.68 9.59 -1.16
C THR A 68 -0.19 9.23 -1.18
N ALA A 69 0.70 10.23 -1.22
CA ALA A 69 2.13 10.02 -1.34
C ALA A 69 2.77 9.70 0.01
N GLY A 70 3.32 8.48 0.10
CA GLY A 70 4.12 8.03 1.22
C GLY A 70 3.33 7.46 2.40
N VAL A 71 4.01 6.55 3.09
CA VAL A 71 3.58 5.94 4.35
C VAL A 71 4.69 6.12 5.36
N ARG A 72 4.36 6.39 6.60
CA ARG A 72 5.31 6.44 7.71
C ARG A 72 4.76 5.67 8.91
N SER A 73 5.64 5.24 9.78
CA SER A 73 5.26 4.63 11.04
C SER A 73 4.43 5.58 11.91
N ALA A 74 3.58 5.02 12.75
CA ALA A 74 2.78 5.80 13.69
C ALA A 74 3.66 6.54 14.72
N GLU A 75 3.18 7.66 15.25
CA GLU A 75 3.91 8.50 16.22
C GLU A 75 4.28 7.76 17.52
N LEU A 76 3.61 6.65 17.81
CA LEU A 76 3.93 5.81 18.96
C LEU A 76 5.40 5.32 18.91
N THR A 77 5.95 5.09 17.70
CA THR A 77 7.35 4.65 17.56
C THR A 77 8.36 5.71 18.00
N ASP A 78 8.01 6.99 17.97
CA ASP A 78 8.86 8.10 18.45
C ASP A 78 9.05 8.03 19.97
N ARG A 79 8.07 7.44 20.68
CA ARG A 79 8.08 7.34 22.16
C ARG A 79 8.89 6.14 22.67
N LEU A 80 9.32 5.23 21.78
CA LEU A 80 10.12 4.08 22.19
C LEU A 80 11.58 4.44 22.54
N GLY A 81 12.04 5.64 22.18
CA GLY A 81 13.41 6.07 22.47
C GLY A 81 14.49 5.28 21.75
N VAL A 82 14.17 4.61 20.64
CA VAL A 82 15.03 3.73 19.88
C VAL A 82 15.42 4.31 18.53
N GLN A 83 16.48 3.77 17.93
CA GLN A 83 16.94 4.20 16.61
C GLN A 83 15.88 3.93 15.54
N GLN A 84 15.52 4.97 14.80
CA GLN A 84 14.62 4.90 13.67
C GLN A 84 15.39 4.96 12.34
N ALA A 85 14.83 4.32 11.32
CA ALA A 85 15.26 4.40 9.94
C ALA A 85 14.31 5.30 9.12
N THR A 86 14.39 5.23 7.80
CA THR A 86 13.50 5.95 6.88
C THR A 86 12.03 5.70 7.23
N ALA A 87 11.17 6.68 6.99
CA ALA A 87 9.74 6.65 7.30
C ALA A 87 9.43 6.39 8.79
N ARG A 88 10.32 6.79 9.72
CA ARG A 88 10.20 6.58 11.17
C ARG A 88 10.06 5.12 11.60
N ARG A 89 10.50 4.19 10.76
CA ARG A 89 10.45 2.76 11.09
C ARG A 89 11.51 2.41 12.12
N VAL A 90 11.15 1.55 13.05
CA VAL A 90 12.04 1.06 14.12
C VAL A 90 12.93 -0.03 13.55
N ARG A 91 14.26 0.08 13.73
CA ARG A 91 15.19 -1.00 13.41
C ARG A 91 14.99 -2.17 14.35
N VAL A 92 14.82 -3.35 13.79
CA VAL A 92 14.65 -4.60 14.54
C VAL A 92 15.70 -5.62 14.15
N GLU A 93 15.91 -6.58 15.03
CA GLU A 93 16.72 -7.76 14.73
C GLU A 93 16.05 -8.64 13.68
N SER A 94 16.81 -9.57 13.09
CA SER A 94 16.26 -10.52 12.12
C SER A 94 15.08 -11.34 12.66
N THR A 95 14.98 -11.50 13.98
CA THR A 95 13.90 -12.18 14.70
C THR A 95 12.67 -11.30 14.93
N LEU A 96 12.67 -10.05 14.47
CA LEU A 96 11.66 -9.00 14.66
C LEU A 96 11.59 -8.43 16.07
N GLN A 97 12.58 -8.71 16.88
CA GLN A 97 12.71 -8.18 18.25
C GLN A 97 13.42 -6.82 18.22
N LEU A 98 13.09 -5.99 19.21
CA LEU A 98 13.80 -4.73 19.40
C LEU A 98 15.21 -4.98 19.92
N PRO A 99 16.26 -4.38 19.36
CA PRO A 99 17.62 -4.46 19.93
C PRO A 99 17.61 -4.05 21.40
N GLN A 100 18.32 -4.80 22.26
CA GLN A 100 18.41 -4.60 23.72
C GLN A 100 17.10 -4.85 24.51
N HIS A 101 15.97 -5.08 23.83
CA HIS A 101 14.65 -5.37 24.41
C HIS A 101 14.05 -6.61 23.75
N PRO A 102 14.59 -7.82 24.00
CA PRO A 102 14.14 -9.03 23.31
C PRO A 102 12.70 -9.46 23.66
N GLU A 103 12.11 -8.86 24.67
CA GLU A 103 10.70 -9.02 25.04
C GLU A 103 9.74 -8.20 24.14
N VAL A 104 10.27 -7.25 23.35
CA VAL A 104 9.48 -6.35 22.49
C VAL A 104 9.63 -6.74 21.02
N PHE A 105 8.50 -6.96 20.36
CA PHE A 105 8.45 -7.21 18.92
C PHE A 105 7.85 -6.00 18.20
N VAL A 106 8.47 -5.59 17.09
CA VAL A 106 7.93 -4.56 16.18
C VAL A 106 7.79 -5.17 14.80
N ILE A 107 6.60 -5.04 14.23
CA ILE A 107 6.22 -5.69 12.95
C ILE A 107 5.44 -4.73 12.04
N GLY A 108 5.25 -5.12 10.79
CA GLY A 108 4.48 -4.36 9.79
C GLY A 108 5.17 -3.07 9.40
N ASP A 109 4.36 -2.07 9.09
CA ASP A 109 4.84 -0.77 8.61
C ASP A 109 5.68 0.00 9.63
N SER A 110 5.66 -0.42 10.88
CA SER A 110 6.48 0.15 11.95
C SER A 110 7.88 -0.46 12.05
N ALA A 111 8.12 -1.63 11.46
CA ALA A 111 9.40 -2.32 11.51
C ALA A 111 10.27 -1.98 10.29
N TYR A 112 11.54 -1.69 10.50
CA TYR A 112 12.55 -1.61 9.46
C TYR A 112 13.29 -2.94 9.40
N VAL A 113 13.05 -3.69 8.34
CA VAL A 113 13.68 -4.96 8.04
C VAL A 113 14.27 -4.87 6.64
N GLU A 114 15.48 -5.38 6.46
CA GLU A 114 16.15 -5.48 5.17
C GLU A 114 16.00 -6.89 4.58
N ASP A 115 15.98 -6.97 3.26
CA ASP A 115 16.05 -8.23 2.54
C ASP A 115 17.49 -8.76 2.50
N GLU A 116 17.71 -9.88 1.81
CA GLU A 116 19.04 -10.51 1.66
C GLU A 116 20.03 -9.63 0.86
N GLN A 117 19.56 -8.63 0.15
CA GLN A 117 20.36 -7.66 -0.62
C GLN A 117 20.61 -6.36 0.16
N GLY A 118 20.17 -6.28 1.44
CA GLY A 118 20.28 -5.08 2.27
C GLY A 118 19.32 -3.97 1.89
N GLN A 119 18.26 -4.27 1.10
CA GLN A 119 17.24 -3.30 0.75
C GLN A 119 16.08 -3.35 1.74
N PRO A 120 15.52 -2.18 2.12
CA PRO A 120 14.40 -2.15 3.04
C PRO A 120 13.17 -2.83 2.42
N LEU A 121 12.58 -3.75 3.15
CA LEU A 121 11.31 -4.35 2.75
C LEU A 121 10.21 -3.29 2.63
N PRO A 122 9.32 -3.40 1.62
CA PRO A 122 8.26 -2.43 1.42
C PRO A 122 7.21 -2.50 2.54
N MET A 123 6.53 -1.37 2.79
CA MET A 123 5.42 -1.28 3.74
C MET A 123 4.15 -1.83 3.07
N LEU A 124 4.02 -3.16 3.08
CA LEU A 124 2.93 -3.89 2.43
C LEU A 124 2.25 -4.84 3.42
N ALA A 125 0.95 -5.02 3.25
CA ALA A 125 0.15 -5.96 4.04
C ALA A 125 0.71 -7.40 4.01
N THR A 126 1.30 -7.82 2.88
CA THR A 126 1.91 -9.15 2.73
C THR A 126 3.16 -9.32 3.57
N VAL A 127 3.97 -8.28 3.74
CA VAL A 127 5.11 -8.24 4.65
C VAL A 127 4.62 -8.32 6.09
N ALA A 128 3.69 -7.44 6.47
CA ALA A 128 3.14 -7.38 7.83
C ALA A 128 2.51 -8.71 8.27
N GLN A 129 1.74 -9.36 7.40
CA GLN A 129 1.11 -10.66 7.69
C GLN A 129 2.13 -11.78 7.89
N GLN A 130 3.22 -11.80 7.12
CA GLN A 130 4.27 -12.79 7.29
C GLN A 130 5.08 -12.53 8.55
N GLN A 131 5.40 -11.27 8.84
CA GLN A 131 6.05 -10.88 10.09
C GLN A 131 5.21 -11.25 11.31
N ALA A 132 3.90 -11.00 11.29
CA ALA A 132 3.01 -11.36 12.39
C ALA A 132 3.02 -12.86 12.70
N LYS A 133 3.06 -13.72 11.67
CA LYS A 133 3.16 -15.18 11.84
C LYS A 133 4.48 -15.60 12.48
N VAL A 134 5.59 -15.00 12.04
CA VAL A 134 6.91 -15.31 12.59
C VAL A 134 7.05 -14.78 14.02
N ALA A 135 6.60 -13.56 14.29
CA ALA A 135 6.60 -12.99 15.64
C ALA A 135 5.79 -13.86 16.62
N ALA A 136 4.56 -14.27 16.25
CA ALA A 136 3.74 -15.16 17.07
C ALA A 136 4.44 -16.50 17.35
N LYS A 137 5.07 -17.10 16.32
CA LYS A 137 5.83 -18.35 16.49
C LYS A 137 7.06 -18.15 17.39
N ASN A 138 7.75 -17.03 17.24
CA ASN A 138 8.92 -16.70 18.05
C ASN A 138 8.57 -16.48 19.52
N ILE A 139 7.45 -15.81 19.80
CA ILE A 139 6.93 -15.66 21.17
C ILE A 139 6.65 -17.06 21.79
N GLN A 140 5.99 -17.96 21.07
CA GLN A 140 5.73 -19.32 21.55
C GLN A 140 7.02 -20.11 21.81
N LYS A 141 8.03 -19.96 20.94
CA LYS A 141 9.34 -20.57 21.11
C LYS A 141 10.04 -20.08 22.38
N ILE A 142 10.10 -18.78 22.58
CA ILE A 142 10.72 -18.15 23.74
C ILE A 142 10.06 -18.62 25.03
N LEU A 143 8.72 -18.62 25.08
CA LEU A 143 7.95 -19.13 26.23
C LEU A 143 8.21 -20.62 26.50
N SER A 144 8.66 -21.38 25.51
CA SER A 144 9.01 -22.81 25.62
C SER A 144 10.52 -23.03 25.83
N GLY A 145 11.30 -21.97 26.10
CA GLY A 145 12.76 -22.04 26.29
C GLY A 145 13.55 -22.31 25.01
N LYS A 146 12.97 -22.07 23.83
CA LYS A 146 13.62 -22.27 22.52
C LYS A 146 14.04 -20.94 21.91
N SER A 147 15.07 -20.95 21.07
CA SER A 147 15.53 -19.78 20.35
C SER A 147 14.54 -19.33 19.26
N PRO A 148 14.35 -18.02 19.07
CA PRO A 148 13.57 -17.46 17.97
C PRO A 148 14.24 -17.72 16.62
N GLU A 149 13.45 -17.72 15.55
CA GLU A 149 13.90 -17.88 14.17
C GLU A 149 13.92 -16.54 13.43
N PRO A 150 14.86 -16.34 12.50
CA PRO A 150 14.88 -15.15 11.65
C PRO A 150 13.67 -15.10 10.71
N PHE A 151 13.25 -13.90 10.38
CA PHE A 151 12.21 -13.62 9.40
C PHE A 151 12.83 -13.59 7.99
N HIS A 152 12.22 -14.29 7.06
CA HIS A 152 12.52 -14.25 5.63
C HIS A 152 11.24 -13.93 4.86
N TYR A 153 11.25 -12.83 4.11
CA TYR A 153 10.11 -12.45 3.29
C TYR A 153 10.03 -13.28 2.02
N LYS A 154 8.83 -13.79 1.74
CA LYS A 154 8.52 -14.46 0.47
C LYS A 154 7.54 -13.59 -0.31
N ASP A 155 8.00 -13.00 -1.40
CA ASP A 155 7.16 -12.14 -2.24
C ASP A 155 6.05 -12.96 -2.94
N PRO A 156 4.77 -12.75 -2.61
CA PRO A 156 3.66 -13.44 -3.26
C PRO A 156 3.25 -12.78 -4.59
N GLY A 157 3.91 -11.70 -4.96
CA GLY A 157 3.58 -10.84 -6.09
C GLY A 157 2.93 -9.52 -5.71
N LEU A 158 2.69 -8.70 -6.72
CA LEU A 158 2.16 -7.34 -6.62
C LEU A 158 0.81 -7.27 -7.31
N LEU A 159 -0.16 -6.63 -6.66
CA LEU A 159 -1.49 -6.37 -7.24
C LEU A 159 -1.93 -4.96 -6.88
N ALA A 160 -2.44 -4.23 -7.86
CA ALA A 160 -3.07 -2.92 -7.63
C ALA A 160 -4.26 -2.70 -8.55
N THR A 161 -5.35 -2.19 -8.00
CA THR A 161 -6.50 -1.72 -8.79
C THR A 161 -6.23 -0.32 -9.33
N ILE A 162 -6.59 -0.11 -10.60
CA ILE A 162 -6.51 1.20 -11.28
C ILE A 162 -7.91 1.82 -11.40
N GLY A 163 -8.89 1.11 -10.90
CA GLY A 163 -10.28 1.48 -10.90
C GLY A 163 -11.19 0.30 -11.17
N ARG A 164 -12.47 0.57 -11.44
CA ARG A 164 -13.44 -0.47 -11.74
C ARG A 164 -13.05 -1.22 -13.01
N ASN A 165 -13.07 -2.55 -12.97
CA ASN A 165 -12.72 -3.45 -14.08
C ASN A 165 -11.28 -3.31 -14.58
N ALA A 166 -10.42 -2.66 -13.82
CA ALA A 166 -9.05 -2.41 -14.22
C ALA A 166 -8.08 -2.58 -13.05
N ALA A 167 -7.09 -3.43 -13.24
CA ALA A 167 -6.00 -3.65 -12.30
C ALA A 167 -4.72 -4.04 -13.05
N VAL A 168 -3.63 -4.07 -12.33
CA VAL A 168 -2.38 -4.68 -12.75
C VAL A 168 -1.93 -5.67 -11.68
N ALA A 169 -1.37 -6.79 -12.14
CA ALA A 169 -0.92 -7.87 -11.25
C ALA A 169 0.36 -8.51 -11.78
N ARG A 170 1.27 -8.81 -10.87
CA ARG A 170 2.43 -9.67 -11.11
C ARG A 170 2.40 -10.79 -10.09
N ILE A 171 2.16 -12.03 -10.54
CA ILE A 171 2.03 -13.21 -9.67
C ILE A 171 2.87 -14.33 -10.27
N TRP A 172 3.77 -14.92 -9.49
CA TRP A 172 4.68 -15.98 -9.91
C TRP A 172 5.46 -15.66 -11.19
N GLY A 173 5.87 -14.39 -11.35
CA GLY A 173 6.58 -13.93 -12.54
C GLY A 173 5.71 -13.60 -13.75
N LEU A 174 4.43 -13.96 -13.74
CA LEU A 174 3.48 -13.62 -14.81
C LEU A 174 2.86 -12.26 -14.56
N SER A 175 2.68 -11.50 -15.64
CA SER A 175 2.07 -10.16 -15.61
C SER A 175 0.68 -10.18 -16.22
N PHE A 176 -0.28 -9.60 -15.52
CA PHE A 176 -1.67 -9.47 -15.96
C PHE A 176 -2.09 -8.00 -15.87
N SER A 177 -2.95 -7.54 -16.77
CA SER A 177 -3.53 -6.18 -16.74
C SER A 177 -5.00 -6.19 -17.15
N GLY A 178 -5.69 -5.06 -16.87
CA GLY A 178 -7.09 -4.87 -17.21
C GLY A 178 -8.05 -5.71 -16.39
N PHE A 179 -9.09 -6.22 -17.05
CA PHE A 179 -10.19 -6.94 -16.39
C PHE A 179 -9.73 -8.27 -15.73
N ILE A 180 -8.86 -9.03 -16.38
CA ILE A 180 -8.34 -10.29 -15.81
C ILE A 180 -7.59 -10.04 -14.51
N ALA A 181 -6.72 -9.05 -14.48
CA ALA A 181 -6.01 -8.67 -13.25
C ALA A 181 -6.98 -8.18 -12.15
N TRP A 182 -8.06 -7.51 -12.53
CA TRP A 182 -9.10 -7.07 -11.61
C TRP A 182 -9.86 -8.25 -10.99
N VAL A 183 -10.24 -9.24 -11.78
CA VAL A 183 -10.87 -10.48 -11.28
C VAL A 183 -9.94 -11.22 -10.32
N ILE A 184 -8.67 -11.36 -10.69
CA ILE A 184 -7.65 -11.97 -9.81
C ILE A 184 -7.57 -11.20 -8.49
N TRP A 185 -7.55 -9.87 -8.53
CA TRP A 185 -7.52 -9.02 -7.34
C TRP A 185 -8.74 -9.27 -6.45
N VAL A 186 -9.96 -9.28 -7.01
CA VAL A 186 -11.22 -9.53 -6.27
C VAL A 186 -11.17 -10.91 -5.59
N VAL A 187 -10.85 -11.96 -6.35
CA VAL A 187 -10.81 -13.33 -5.83
C VAL A 187 -9.80 -13.48 -4.69
N LEU A 188 -8.58 -12.95 -4.86
CA LEU A 188 -7.54 -13.04 -3.85
C LEU A 188 -7.91 -12.26 -2.57
N HIS A 189 -8.55 -11.10 -2.70
CA HIS A 189 -8.95 -10.30 -1.53
C HIS A 189 -10.09 -10.97 -0.76
N ILE A 190 -11.10 -11.51 -1.44
CA ILE A 190 -12.17 -12.26 -0.78
C ILE A 190 -11.62 -13.53 -0.12
N TYR A 191 -10.74 -14.26 -0.80
CA TYR A 191 -10.12 -15.48 -0.25
C TYR A 191 -9.34 -15.21 1.05
N ARG A 192 -8.64 -14.06 1.13
CA ARG A 192 -7.85 -13.66 2.31
C ARG A 192 -8.68 -13.19 3.50
N LEU A 193 -9.97 -12.92 3.34
CA LEU A 193 -10.83 -12.54 4.45
C LEU A 193 -10.98 -13.69 5.46
N ILE A 194 -10.98 -13.34 6.73
CA ILE A 194 -11.16 -14.30 7.84
C ILE A 194 -12.63 -14.65 7.97
N GLY A 195 -12.92 -15.95 8.00
CA GLY A 195 -14.26 -16.50 8.23
C GLY A 195 -15.13 -16.58 6.97
N PHE A 196 -15.79 -17.71 6.80
CA PHE A 196 -16.65 -17.97 5.64
C PHE A 196 -17.80 -16.97 5.54
N ARG A 197 -18.44 -16.64 6.66
CA ARG A 197 -19.52 -15.65 6.72
C ARG A 197 -19.09 -14.29 6.17
N ASN A 198 -17.92 -13.79 6.57
CA ASN A 198 -17.41 -12.51 6.10
C ASN A 198 -17.12 -12.54 4.60
N ARG A 199 -16.57 -13.63 4.07
CA ARG A 199 -16.35 -13.80 2.63
C ARG A 199 -17.64 -13.70 1.84
N LEU A 200 -18.69 -14.37 2.32
CA LEU A 200 -19.98 -14.37 1.66
C LEU A 200 -20.65 -12.99 1.68
N VAL A 201 -20.65 -12.33 2.84
CA VAL A 201 -21.23 -10.98 2.99
C VAL A 201 -20.50 -9.98 2.09
N VAL A 202 -19.17 -9.99 2.08
CA VAL A 202 -18.39 -9.07 1.23
C VAL A 202 -18.60 -9.39 -0.24
N LEU A 203 -18.66 -10.67 -0.63
CA LEU A 203 -18.94 -11.07 -2.01
C LEU A 203 -20.30 -10.54 -2.49
N ILE A 204 -21.35 -10.70 -1.67
CA ILE A 204 -22.70 -10.22 -2.00
C ILE A 204 -22.72 -8.70 -2.10
N ASN A 205 -22.12 -7.98 -1.14
CA ASN A 205 -22.08 -6.53 -1.17
C ASN A 205 -21.31 -6.01 -2.39
N TRP A 206 -20.15 -6.59 -2.69
CA TRP A 206 -19.37 -6.18 -3.87
C TRP A 206 -20.09 -6.50 -5.18
N ALA A 207 -20.80 -7.63 -5.25
CA ALA A 207 -21.63 -7.96 -6.41
C ALA A 207 -22.77 -6.96 -6.55
N TRP A 208 -23.44 -6.61 -5.45
CA TRP A 208 -24.48 -5.59 -5.43
C TRP A 208 -23.98 -4.24 -5.93
N ASP A 209 -22.90 -3.72 -5.32
CA ASP A 209 -22.28 -2.44 -5.71
C ASP A 209 -21.79 -2.48 -7.17
N TYR A 210 -21.39 -3.64 -7.66
CA TYR A 210 -20.98 -3.82 -9.04
C TYR A 210 -22.15 -3.70 -10.02
N PHE A 211 -23.30 -4.27 -9.72
CA PHE A 211 -24.45 -4.28 -10.64
C PHE A 211 -25.33 -3.05 -10.49
N PHE A 212 -25.54 -2.56 -9.28
CA PHE A 212 -26.51 -1.50 -9.00
C PHE A 212 -25.93 -0.10 -8.84
N TYR A 213 -24.59 0.04 -8.83
CA TYR A 213 -23.90 1.32 -8.79
C TYR A 213 -24.37 2.24 -7.65
N ASP A 214 -24.54 1.69 -6.46
CA ASP A 214 -25.04 2.43 -5.31
C ASP A 214 -23.96 3.44 -4.84
N ASN A 215 -24.15 4.72 -5.21
CA ASN A 215 -23.29 5.81 -4.77
C ASN A 215 -23.60 6.13 -3.31
N GLN A 216 -23.03 5.35 -2.39
CA GLN A 216 -23.11 5.68 -0.97
C GLN A 216 -22.23 6.91 -0.68
N VAL A 217 -22.80 8.10 -0.82
CA VAL A 217 -22.18 9.34 -0.38
C VAL A 217 -22.21 9.37 1.15
N ARG A 218 -21.06 9.13 1.79
CA ARG A 218 -20.90 9.42 3.22
C ARG A 218 -20.56 10.89 3.38
N LEU A 219 -21.51 11.68 3.83
CA LEU A 219 -21.25 13.03 4.34
C LEU A 219 -20.56 12.89 5.71
N ILE A 220 -19.29 13.25 5.78
CA ILE A 220 -18.58 13.41 7.05
C ILE A 220 -18.75 14.88 7.45
N THR A 221 -19.74 15.17 8.29
CA THR A 221 -19.85 16.47 8.95
C THR A 221 -18.84 16.50 10.10
N ARG A 222 -17.92 17.45 10.10
CA ARG A 222 -17.14 17.80 11.31
C ARG A 222 -18.06 18.66 12.19
N GLU A 223 -18.34 18.20 13.40
CA GLU A 223 -18.82 19.03 14.50
C GLU A 223 -17.68 19.90 15.02
#